data_6d51f5751edf3c4bd790b2bcbc94e879
#
_entry.id   6d51f5751edf3c4bd790b2bcbc94e879
#
_cell.length_a   1.000
_cell.length_b   1.000
_cell.length_c   1.000
_cell.angle_alpha   90.00
_cell.angle_beta   90.00
_cell.angle_gamma   90.00
#
_symmetry.space_group_name_H-M   'P 1'
#
loop_
_entity.id
_entity.type
_entity.pdbx_description
1 polymer ?
#
loop_
_entity_poly.entity_id
_entity_poly.type
_entity_poly.pdbx_seq_one_letter_code
_entity_poly.pdbx_strand_id
1 'polypeptide(L)'
;MKKIDKKKSHIAFIVTVAGIVFAGLTTLRKKKNSKVHTIPHTQGLYEHYIKRPQDFICALAAIIVLSPVMVITALLVRIKLGSPVIFAQERPGLNGKIFKLYKFRTMTDARDGNGELLPDEVRLTSFGKKLRASSLDELPELFNILKGDMSVVGPRPLLVKYLELYNSEQARRHEVRPGFTGLAQVHGRNAISWEDKFEWDVKYVDHITFLGDWKIIFDTVRTVLKKEGINSETCATMEAFTGTPEKL
;
A
#
# COMPACT_ATOMS: atom_id res chain seq x y z
N MET A 1 6.23 34.73 35.53
CA MET A 1 6.48 33.31 35.80
C MET A 1 5.30 32.45 35.33
N LYS A 2 4.85 32.49 34.07
CA LYS A 2 3.70 31.70 33.54
C LYS A 2 3.85 31.16 32.11
N LYS A 3 5.10 31.09 31.55
CA LYS A 3 5.33 30.63 30.15
C LYS A 3 5.92 29.20 30.03
N ILE A 4 6.28 28.56 31.14
CA ILE A 4 6.97 27.26 31.13
C ILE A 4 5.99 26.06 31.18
N ASP A 5 4.76 26.26 31.64
CA ASP A 5 3.78 25.19 31.86
C ASP A 5 3.09 24.69 30.57
N LYS A 6 2.89 25.56 29.56
CA LYS A 6 2.22 25.14 28.33
C LYS A 6 3.03 24.14 27.49
N LYS A 7 4.37 24.27 27.49
CA LYS A 7 5.23 23.38 26.69
C LYS A 7 5.32 21.96 27.25
N LYS A 8 5.27 21.83 28.59
CA LYS A 8 5.21 20.51 29.26
C LYS A 8 3.87 19.80 29.07
N SER A 9 2.76 20.54 29.02
CA SER A 9 1.42 20.01 28.75
C SER A 9 1.27 19.42 27.33
N HIS A 10 1.85 20.07 26.31
CA HIS A 10 1.80 19.52 24.93
C HIS A 10 2.66 18.27 24.74
N ILE A 11 3.83 18.20 25.39
CA ILE A 11 4.69 17.01 25.36
C ILE A 11 4.01 15.83 26.07
N ALA A 12 3.40 16.07 27.24
CA ALA A 12 2.64 15.04 27.96
C ALA A 12 1.45 14.53 27.15
N PHE A 13 0.72 15.41 26.46
CA PHE A 13 -0.41 15.02 25.61
C PHE A 13 0.04 14.16 24.41
N ILE A 14 1.15 14.52 23.74
CA ILE A 14 1.70 13.75 22.61
C ILE A 14 2.16 12.35 23.07
N VAL A 15 2.81 12.25 24.23
CA VAL A 15 3.25 10.97 24.80
C VAL A 15 2.07 10.10 25.20
N THR A 16 1.00 10.70 25.74
CA THR A 16 -0.22 9.97 26.13
C THR A 16 -0.98 9.46 24.92
N VAL A 17 -1.10 10.25 23.85
CA VAL A 17 -1.76 9.84 22.60
C VAL A 17 -0.96 8.71 21.92
N ALA A 18 0.38 8.80 21.90
CA ALA A 18 1.23 7.74 21.38
C ALA A 18 1.10 6.44 22.20
N GLY A 19 0.98 6.54 23.53
CA GLY A 19 0.78 5.38 24.42
C GLY A 19 -0.58 4.71 24.23
N ILE A 20 -1.65 5.46 24.03
CA ILE A 20 -3.00 4.93 23.79
C ILE A 20 -3.10 4.25 22.42
N VAL A 21 -2.45 4.81 21.38
CA VAL A 21 -2.39 4.18 20.07
C VAL A 21 -1.60 2.86 20.11
N PHE A 22 -0.53 2.79 20.91
CA PHE A 22 0.26 1.58 21.07
C PHE A 22 -0.49 0.47 21.82
N ALA A 23 -1.23 0.80 22.88
CA ALA A 23 -2.02 -0.16 23.66
C ALA A 23 -3.24 -0.71 22.89
N GLY A 24 -3.87 0.11 22.03
CA GLY A 24 -5.02 -0.32 21.20
C GLY A 24 -4.65 -1.27 20.06
N LEU A 25 -3.38 -1.32 19.64
CA LEU A 25 -2.89 -2.15 18.54
C LEU A 25 -2.54 -3.59 18.93
N THR A 26 -2.44 -3.90 20.23
CA THR A 26 -2.03 -5.23 20.70
C THR A 26 -3.19 -6.22 20.89
N THR A 27 -4.45 -5.77 20.89
CA THR A 27 -5.61 -6.58 21.28
C THR A 27 -6.43 -7.21 20.14
N LEU A 28 -6.09 -6.98 18.86
CA LEU A 28 -6.90 -7.49 17.73
C LEU A 28 -6.16 -8.57 16.90
N ARG A 29 -5.69 -9.67 17.55
CA ARG A 29 -5.11 -10.76 16.77
C ARG A 29 -5.61 -12.15 17.15
N LYS A 30 -6.65 -12.62 16.44
CA LYS A 30 -6.86 -14.08 16.18
C LYS A 30 -7.81 -14.29 15.01
N LYS A 31 -7.31 -14.73 13.82
CA LYS A 31 -8.07 -15.57 12.87
C LYS A 31 -7.16 -16.30 11.87
N LYS A 32 -7.31 -17.60 11.89
CA LYS A 32 -7.16 -18.72 10.95
C LYS A 32 -6.11 -18.67 9.82
N ASN A 33 -5.13 -19.60 9.91
CA ASN A 33 -4.04 -19.86 8.98
C ASN A 33 -4.49 -20.64 7.75
N SER A 34 -4.22 -20.15 6.56
CA SER A 34 -3.99 -20.98 5.38
C SER A 34 -2.49 -21.32 5.31
N LYS A 35 -2.16 -22.59 5.09
CA LYS A 35 -0.75 -23.03 4.97
C LYS A 35 -0.20 -22.56 3.63
N VAL A 36 0.59 -21.51 3.64
CA VAL A 36 1.46 -21.13 2.52
C VAL A 36 2.82 -21.74 2.79
N HIS A 37 3.41 -22.43 1.82
CA HIS A 37 4.77 -22.94 1.89
C HIS A 37 5.73 -21.74 2.02
N THR A 38 6.29 -21.54 3.21
CA THR A 38 7.27 -20.49 3.46
C THR A 38 8.65 -21.03 3.15
N ILE A 39 9.30 -20.53 2.12
CA ILE A 39 10.75 -20.63 1.96
C ILE A 39 11.35 -19.67 2.98
N PRO A 40 12.32 -20.08 3.82
CA PRO A 40 12.84 -19.19 4.85
C PRO A 40 13.69 -18.09 4.21
N HIS A 41 13.15 -16.86 4.14
CA HIS A 41 13.94 -15.68 3.84
C HIS A 41 14.83 -15.35 5.06
N THR A 42 16.13 -15.24 4.83
CA THR A 42 17.09 -14.88 5.89
C THR A 42 17.11 -13.36 6.06
N GLN A 43 16.45 -12.87 7.10
CA GLN A 43 16.39 -11.44 7.40
C GLN A 43 17.75 -10.88 7.79
N GLY A 44 18.20 -9.81 7.12
CA GLY A 44 19.36 -9.03 7.53
C GLY A 44 19.10 -8.20 8.80
N LEU A 45 20.17 -7.70 9.44
CA LEU A 45 20.07 -6.88 10.67
C LEU A 45 19.17 -5.64 10.48
N TYR A 46 19.26 -4.99 9.32
CA TYR A 46 18.41 -3.84 9.00
C TYR A 46 16.93 -4.24 8.99
N GLU A 47 16.59 -5.30 8.29
CA GLU A 47 15.21 -5.77 8.14
C GLU A 47 14.63 -6.19 9.50
N HIS A 48 15.42 -6.89 10.30
CA HIS A 48 14.98 -7.42 11.58
C HIS A 48 14.74 -6.34 12.63
N TYR A 49 15.66 -5.36 12.77
CA TYR A 49 15.64 -4.41 13.88
C TYR A 49 15.22 -2.99 13.50
N ILE A 50 15.54 -2.53 12.29
CA ILE A 50 15.45 -1.10 11.92
C ILE A 50 14.28 -0.83 11.01
N LYS A 51 14.03 -1.70 10.02
CA LYS A 51 13.03 -1.45 8.97
C LYS A 51 11.63 -1.19 9.54
N ARG A 52 11.18 -1.98 10.48
CA ARG A 52 9.82 -1.81 11.05
C ARG A 52 9.66 -0.52 11.88
N PRO A 53 10.56 -0.16 12.81
CA PRO A 53 10.55 1.15 13.47
C PRO A 53 10.60 2.31 12.47
N GLN A 54 11.45 2.23 11.44
CA GLN A 54 11.55 3.23 10.38
C GLN A 54 10.22 3.39 9.63
N ASP A 55 9.61 2.29 9.17
CA ASP A 55 8.31 2.30 8.49
C ASP A 55 7.24 3.00 9.33
N PHE A 56 7.17 2.69 10.63
CA PHE A 56 6.22 3.29 11.55
C PHE A 56 6.43 4.81 11.67
N ILE A 57 7.68 5.25 11.88
CA ILE A 57 8.03 6.68 12.02
C ILE A 57 7.73 7.44 10.71
N CYS A 58 8.13 6.88 9.57
CA CYS A 58 7.88 7.49 8.26
C CYS A 58 6.37 7.61 7.98
N ALA A 59 5.59 6.56 8.24
CA ALA A 59 4.15 6.60 8.03
C ALA A 59 3.44 7.57 9.00
N LEU A 60 3.85 7.62 10.26
CA LEU A 60 3.30 8.57 11.24
C LEU A 60 3.59 10.01 10.83
N ALA A 61 4.84 10.31 10.47
CA ALA A 61 5.24 11.63 9.99
C ALA A 61 4.46 12.03 8.73
N ALA A 62 4.34 11.10 7.76
CA ALA A 62 3.57 11.32 6.54
C ALA A 62 2.09 11.60 6.82
N ILE A 63 1.44 10.85 7.74
CA ILE A 63 0.05 11.10 8.14
C ILE A 63 -0.11 12.48 8.75
N ILE A 64 0.80 12.89 9.66
CA ILE A 64 0.74 14.21 10.30
C ILE A 64 0.85 15.32 9.25
N VAL A 65 1.86 15.23 8.37
CA VAL A 65 2.12 16.26 7.34
C VAL A 65 1.01 16.30 6.29
N LEU A 66 0.52 15.13 5.86
CA LEU A 66 -0.49 15.02 4.79
C LEU A 66 -1.93 15.03 5.32
N SER A 67 -2.14 15.13 6.64
CA SER A 67 -3.49 15.12 7.23
C SER A 67 -4.43 16.19 6.63
N PRO A 68 -4.00 17.46 6.36
CA PRO A 68 -4.89 18.42 5.71
C PRO A 68 -5.31 17.97 4.31
N VAL A 69 -4.38 17.41 3.53
CA VAL A 69 -4.66 16.88 2.19
C VAL A 69 -5.61 15.69 2.27
N MET A 70 -5.39 14.79 3.22
CA MET A 70 -6.27 13.62 3.44
C MET A 70 -7.69 14.05 3.81
N VAL A 71 -7.86 15.04 4.71
CA VAL A 71 -9.18 15.56 5.09
C VAL A 71 -9.88 16.20 3.89
N ILE A 72 -9.18 17.06 3.13
CA ILE A 72 -9.74 17.69 1.93
C ILE A 72 -10.14 16.61 0.91
N THR A 73 -9.29 15.62 0.67
CA THR A 73 -9.58 14.51 -0.24
C THR A 73 -10.81 13.73 0.22
N ALA A 74 -10.92 13.41 1.51
CA ALA A 74 -12.06 12.72 2.09
C ALA A 74 -13.38 13.49 1.87
N LEU A 75 -13.36 14.81 2.10
CA LEU A 75 -14.51 15.69 1.86
C LEU A 75 -14.90 15.72 0.38
N LEU A 76 -13.91 15.85 -0.53
CA LEU A 76 -14.17 15.82 -1.97
C LEU A 76 -14.75 14.48 -2.42
N VAL A 77 -14.22 13.37 -1.93
CA VAL A 77 -14.78 12.03 -2.20
C VAL A 77 -16.21 11.94 -1.69
N ARG A 78 -16.47 12.41 -0.46
CA ARG A 78 -17.83 12.43 0.12
C ARG A 78 -18.83 13.21 -0.72
N ILE A 79 -18.41 14.38 -1.24
CA ILE A 79 -19.25 15.26 -2.04
C ILE A 79 -19.47 14.70 -3.47
N LYS A 80 -18.41 14.18 -4.10
CA LYS A 80 -18.43 13.78 -5.52
C LYS A 80 -18.90 12.34 -5.76
N LEU A 81 -18.62 11.43 -4.81
CA LEU A 81 -18.88 9.99 -4.96
C LEU A 81 -19.80 9.43 -3.86
N GLY A 82 -20.10 10.21 -2.83
CA GLY A 82 -20.97 9.79 -1.72
C GLY A 82 -20.25 8.95 -0.64
N SER A 83 -21.00 8.07 0.03
CA SER A 83 -20.50 7.17 1.06
C SER A 83 -20.44 5.73 0.52
N PRO A 84 -19.49 4.89 1.02
CA PRO A 84 -18.41 5.20 1.96
C PRO A 84 -17.26 5.97 1.31
N VAL A 85 -16.51 6.76 2.10
CA VAL A 85 -15.34 7.53 1.63
C VAL A 85 -14.11 6.62 1.43
N ILE A 86 -13.97 5.64 2.31
CA ILE A 86 -12.88 4.65 2.28
C ILE A 86 -13.38 3.38 1.60
N PHE A 87 -12.62 2.94 0.62
CA PHE A 87 -12.72 1.63 -0.01
C PHE A 87 -11.72 0.68 0.64
N ALA A 88 -12.16 -0.51 0.99
CA ALA A 88 -11.33 -1.55 1.58
C ALA A 88 -11.35 -2.80 0.70
N GLN A 89 -10.17 -3.30 0.33
CA GLN A 89 -10.02 -4.49 -0.51
C GLN A 89 -9.06 -5.47 0.14
N GLU A 90 -9.42 -6.76 0.11
CA GLU A 90 -8.54 -7.82 0.59
C GLU A 90 -7.33 -7.99 -0.32
N ARG A 91 -6.16 -8.10 0.32
CA ARG A 91 -4.86 -8.28 -0.33
C ARG A 91 -4.00 -9.25 0.47
N PRO A 92 -3.15 -10.04 -0.20
CA PRO A 92 -2.16 -10.87 0.49
C PRO A 92 -1.01 -9.99 0.99
N GLY A 93 -0.63 -10.20 2.24
CA GLY A 93 0.51 -9.58 2.91
C GLY A 93 1.65 -10.56 3.15
N LEU A 94 2.39 -10.32 4.23
CA LEU A 94 3.49 -11.19 4.69
C LEU A 94 3.01 -12.64 4.82
N ASN A 95 3.76 -13.56 4.22
CA ASN A 95 3.45 -15.01 4.17
C ASN A 95 2.03 -15.29 3.60
N GLY A 96 1.56 -14.48 2.64
CA GLY A 96 0.25 -14.63 2.03
C GLY A 96 -0.94 -14.33 2.95
N LYS A 97 -0.70 -13.80 4.15
CA LYS A 97 -1.75 -13.47 5.10
C LYS A 97 -2.62 -12.34 4.59
N ILE A 98 -3.93 -12.59 4.48
CA ILE A 98 -4.88 -11.61 3.94
C ILE A 98 -5.09 -10.47 4.93
N PHE A 99 -5.02 -9.23 4.42
CA PHE A 99 -5.34 -8.01 5.15
C PHE A 99 -6.25 -7.10 4.31
N LYS A 100 -6.87 -6.09 4.92
CA LYS A 100 -7.68 -5.10 4.23
C LYS A 100 -6.84 -3.88 3.90
N LEU A 101 -6.59 -3.66 2.60
CA LEU A 101 -5.95 -2.47 2.06
C LEU A 101 -6.95 -1.33 2.01
N TYR A 102 -6.61 -0.16 2.54
CA TYR A 102 -7.46 1.03 2.58
C TYR A 102 -7.07 2.04 1.50
N LYS A 103 -8.06 2.51 0.74
CA LYS A 103 -7.91 3.59 -0.25
C LYS A 103 -9.07 4.56 -0.15
N PHE A 104 -8.89 5.77 -0.67
CA PHE A 104 -10.05 6.59 -0.97
C PHE A 104 -10.81 5.99 -2.14
N ARG A 105 -12.15 6.07 -2.06
CA ARG A 105 -13.02 5.62 -3.13
C ARG A 105 -12.84 6.50 -4.38
N THR A 106 -12.72 5.87 -5.54
CA THR A 106 -12.51 6.54 -6.84
C THR A 106 -13.61 6.25 -7.86
N MET A 107 -14.51 5.31 -7.54
CA MET A 107 -15.59 4.86 -8.41
C MET A 107 -16.93 5.02 -7.72
N THR A 108 -18.00 5.13 -8.51
CA THR A 108 -19.40 5.07 -8.02
C THR A 108 -19.84 3.63 -7.81
N ASP A 109 -20.98 3.43 -7.12
CA ASP A 109 -21.65 2.13 -7.00
C ASP A 109 -22.79 2.00 -8.01
N ALA A 110 -22.64 2.60 -9.19
CA ALA A 110 -23.64 2.53 -10.25
C ALA A 110 -23.88 1.06 -10.65
N ARG A 111 -25.17 0.69 -10.74
CA ARG A 111 -25.63 -0.66 -11.02
C ARG A 111 -26.53 -0.66 -12.26
N ASP A 112 -26.65 -1.81 -12.90
CA ASP A 112 -27.59 -2.07 -13.96
C ASP A 112 -29.01 -2.35 -13.42
N GLY A 113 -29.95 -2.63 -14.34
CA GLY A 113 -31.33 -2.97 -13.99
C GLY A 113 -31.50 -4.28 -13.20
N ASN A 114 -30.50 -5.13 -13.17
CA ASN A 114 -30.47 -6.38 -12.42
C ASN A 114 -29.80 -6.24 -11.05
N GLY A 115 -29.30 -5.03 -10.71
CA GLY A 115 -28.61 -4.78 -9.46
C GLY A 115 -27.12 -5.15 -9.47
N GLU A 116 -26.55 -5.55 -10.63
CA GLU A 116 -25.12 -5.84 -10.78
C GLU A 116 -24.33 -4.53 -10.99
N LEU A 117 -23.08 -4.50 -10.52
CA LEU A 117 -22.21 -3.34 -10.71
C LEU A 117 -21.91 -3.14 -12.19
N LEU A 118 -22.07 -1.90 -12.67
CA LEU A 118 -21.65 -1.53 -14.02
C LEU A 118 -20.12 -1.72 -14.20
N PRO A 119 -19.64 -1.87 -15.44
CA PRO A 119 -18.22 -1.96 -15.75
C PRO A 119 -17.41 -0.80 -15.15
N ASP A 120 -16.15 -1.08 -14.81
CA ASP A 120 -15.27 -0.12 -14.13
C ASP A 120 -15.08 1.19 -14.92
N GLU A 121 -15.10 1.11 -16.27
CA GLU A 121 -14.98 2.27 -17.17
C GLU A 121 -16.14 3.26 -16.98
N VAL A 122 -17.36 2.75 -16.71
CA VAL A 122 -18.56 3.56 -16.47
C VAL A 122 -18.56 4.12 -15.05
N ARG A 123 -18.11 3.32 -14.07
CA ARG A 123 -18.08 3.70 -12.66
C ARG A 123 -16.96 4.68 -12.31
N LEU A 124 -15.85 4.65 -13.08
CA LEU A 124 -14.69 5.51 -12.88
C LEU A 124 -14.93 6.91 -13.43
N THR A 125 -15.34 7.82 -12.56
CA THR A 125 -15.61 9.23 -12.91
C THR A 125 -14.34 9.98 -13.29
N SER A 126 -14.50 11.14 -13.97
CA SER A 126 -13.37 12.05 -14.26
C SER A 126 -12.66 12.55 -13.00
N PHE A 127 -13.39 12.71 -11.87
CA PHE A 127 -12.80 12.99 -10.57
C PHE A 127 -11.95 11.81 -10.06
N GLY A 128 -12.49 10.59 -10.15
CA GLY A 128 -11.77 9.38 -9.76
C GLY A 128 -10.49 9.16 -10.58
N LYS A 129 -10.54 9.44 -11.89
CA LYS A 129 -9.35 9.39 -12.78
C LYS A 129 -8.26 10.37 -12.30
N LYS A 130 -8.62 11.61 -11.98
CA LYS A 130 -7.67 12.62 -11.45
C LYS A 130 -7.10 12.20 -10.10
N LEU A 131 -7.94 11.62 -9.22
CA LEU A 131 -7.51 11.14 -7.90
C LEU A 131 -6.48 10.00 -8.02
N ARG A 132 -6.71 9.03 -8.89
CA ARG A 132 -5.74 7.96 -9.21
C ARG A 132 -4.46 8.49 -9.85
N ALA A 133 -4.58 9.42 -10.80
CA ALA A 133 -3.41 10.01 -11.46
C ALA A 133 -2.50 10.78 -10.49
N SER A 134 -3.05 11.34 -9.42
CA SER A 134 -2.29 12.01 -8.35
C SER A 134 -1.82 11.07 -7.24
N SER A 135 -2.22 9.79 -7.27
CA SER A 135 -2.00 8.80 -6.19
C SER A 135 -2.53 9.23 -4.81
N LEU A 136 -3.38 10.24 -4.73
CA LEU A 136 -3.98 10.69 -3.48
C LEU A 136 -4.96 9.66 -2.92
N ASP A 137 -5.53 8.82 -3.78
CA ASP A 137 -6.40 7.71 -3.37
C ASP A 137 -5.68 6.67 -2.51
N GLU A 138 -4.37 6.57 -2.59
CA GLU A 138 -3.56 5.60 -1.86
C GLU A 138 -3.14 6.09 -0.46
N LEU A 139 -3.32 7.37 -0.12
CA LEU A 139 -2.90 7.91 1.18
C LEU A 139 -3.43 7.14 2.40
N PRO A 140 -4.66 6.56 2.41
CA PRO A 140 -5.11 5.73 3.53
C PRO A 140 -4.30 4.45 3.76
N GLU A 141 -3.49 3.99 2.80
CA GLU A 141 -2.56 2.85 2.98
C GLU A 141 -1.51 3.12 4.07
N LEU A 142 -1.21 4.40 4.36
CA LEU A 142 -0.34 4.79 5.48
C LEU A 142 -0.84 4.21 6.82
N PHE A 143 -2.15 4.05 7.00
CA PHE A 143 -2.70 3.39 8.19
C PHE A 143 -2.43 1.88 8.19
N ASN A 144 -2.33 1.23 7.01
CA ASN A 144 -1.90 -0.17 6.93
C ASN A 144 -0.42 -0.32 7.34
N ILE A 145 0.42 0.67 7.00
CA ILE A 145 1.82 0.67 7.44
C ILE A 145 1.89 0.81 8.97
N LEU A 146 1.15 1.75 9.57
CA LEU A 146 1.11 1.90 11.03
C LEU A 146 0.65 0.61 11.73
N LYS A 147 -0.36 -0.07 11.19
CA LYS A 147 -0.86 -1.35 11.72
C LYS A 147 0.16 -2.50 11.58
N GLY A 148 1.11 -2.40 10.66
CA GLY A 148 2.07 -3.45 10.36
C GLY A 148 1.61 -4.46 9.32
N ASP A 149 0.53 -4.19 8.62
CA ASP A 149 0.09 -4.97 7.46
C ASP A 149 1.00 -4.73 6.26
N MET A 150 1.54 -3.51 6.15
CA MET A 150 2.41 -3.05 5.07
C MET A 150 3.70 -2.42 5.60
N SER A 151 4.65 -2.21 4.70
CA SER A 151 5.90 -1.45 4.83
C SER A 151 5.85 -0.21 3.92
N VAL A 152 6.72 0.76 4.13
CA VAL A 152 6.91 1.86 3.17
C VAL A 152 7.44 1.32 1.86
N VAL A 153 8.45 0.44 1.90
CA VAL A 153 9.06 -0.17 0.71
C VAL A 153 8.89 -1.68 0.74
N GLY A 154 8.40 -2.25 -0.35
CA GLY A 154 8.20 -3.69 -0.54
C GLY A 154 7.45 -3.99 -1.84
N PRO A 155 7.25 -5.27 -2.19
CA PRO A 155 6.43 -5.68 -3.32
C PRO A 155 4.99 -5.14 -3.20
N ARG A 156 4.44 -4.58 -4.30
CA ARG A 156 3.06 -4.04 -4.29
C ARG A 156 2.05 -5.15 -4.00
N PRO A 157 1.09 -4.98 -3.06
CA PRO A 157 0.08 -6.01 -2.76
C PRO A 157 -0.88 -6.19 -3.96
N LEU A 158 -0.87 -7.38 -4.56
CA LEU A 158 -1.71 -7.74 -5.70
C LEU A 158 -3.03 -8.38 -5.26
N LEU A 159 -3.84 -8.86 -6.21
CA LEU A 159 -5.14 -9.46 -5.91
C LEU A 159 -4.97 -10.85 -5.25
N VAL A 160 -5.88 -11.18 -4.32
CA VAL A 160 -5.90 -12.49 -3.64
C VAL A 160 -5.98 -13.64 -4.64
N LYS A 161 -6.76 -13.49 -5.73
CA LYS A 161 -6.92 -14.50 -6.78
C LYS A 161 -5.62 -14.88 -7.50
N TYR A 162 -4.54 -14.07 -7.37
CA TYR A 162 -3.26 -14.38 -7.99
C TYR A 162 -2.39 -15.32 -7.16
N LEU A 163 -2.74 -15.58 -5.88
CA LEU A 163 -1.97 -16.47 -5.01
C LEU A 163 -1.82 -17.89 -5.58
N GLU A 164 -2.84 -18.38 -6.26
CA GLU A 164 -2.85 -19.72 -6.87
C GLU A 164 -2.15 -19.77 -8.23
N LEU A 165 -1.81 -18.60 -8.81
CA LEU A 165 -1.21 -18.49 -10.13
C LEU A 165 0.31 -18.30 -10.07
N TYR A 166 0.87 -18.03 -8.89
CA TYR A 166 2.31 -17.83 -8.74
C TYR A 166 3.06 -19.16 -8.79
N ASN A 167 4.15 -19.18 -9.54
CA ASN A 167 5.15 -20.22 -9.37
C ASN A 167 5.94 -20.02 -8.06
N SER A 168 6.80 -20.98 -7.70
CA SER A 168 7.55 -20.93 -6.43
C SER A 168 8.42 -19.69 -6.28
N GLU A 169 9.04 -19.22 -7.37
CA GLU A 169 9.87 -18.02 -7.36
C GLU A 169 9.05 -16.74 -7.18
N GLN A 170 7.95 -16.61 -7.91
CA GLN A 170 7.04 -15.44 -7.81
C GLN A 170 6.38 -15.36 -6.43
N ALA A 171 6.11 -16.50 -5.79
CA ALA A 171 5.52 -16.56 -4.44
C ALA A 171 6.45 -15.97 -3.37
N ARG A 172 7.77 -15.93 -3.60
CA ARG A 172 8.76 -15.35 -2.69
C ARG A 172 8.52 -13.87 -2.38
N ARG A 173 7.80 -13.16 -3.24
CA ARG A 173 7.36 -11.77 -2.99
C ARG A 173 6.57 -11.60 -1.69
N HIS A 174 6.01 -12.69 -1.15
CA HIS A 174 5.28 -12.71 0.12
C HIS A 174 6.15 -13.04 1.33
N GLU A 175 7.45 -13.29 1.16
CA GLU A 175 8.39 -13.48 2.27
C GLU A 175 8.60 -12.21 3.10
N VAL A 176 8.25 -11.05 2.54
CA VAL A 176 8.31 -9.74 3.18
C VAL A 176 6.96 -9.05 3.19
N ARG A 177 6.82 -7.97 3.99
CA ARG A 177 5.62 -7.15 3.96
C ARG A 177 5.47 -6.45 2.62
N PRO A 178 4.23 -6.39 2.06
CA PRO A 178 3.98 -5.60 0.87
C PRO A 178 4.26 -4.11 1.15
N GLY A 179 4.71 -3.39 0.12
CA GLY A 179 5.08 -1.99 0.21
C GLY A 179 4.04 -1.02 -0.35
N PHE A 180 4.03 0.19 0.21
CA PHE A 180 3.36 1.35 -0.39
C PHE A 180 4.04 1.74 -1.71
N THR A 181 5.37 1.69 -1.72
CA THR A 181 6.20 1.74 -2.94
C THR A 181 7.12 0.52 -3.00
N GLY A 182 7.79 0.32 -4.14
CA GLY A 182 8.68 -0.83 -4.33
C GLY A 182 9.52 -0.75 -5.59
N LEU A 183 10.46 -1.68 -5.70
CA LEU A 183 11.44 -1.69 -6.76
C LEU A 183 10.77 -1.81 -8.16
N ALA A 184 9.78 -2.68 -8.32
CA ALA A 184 9.01 -2.80 -9.56
C ALA A 184 8.26 -1.51 -9.92
N GLN A 185 7.76 -0.78 -8.90
CA GLN A 185 7.03 0.47 -9.13
C GLN A 185 7.92 1.59 -9.66
N VAL A 186 9.19 1.68 -9.23
CA VAL A 186 10.12 2.71 -9.71
C VAL A 186 10.76 2.34 -11.05
N HIS A 187 10.71 1.07 -11.49
CA HIS A 187 11.29 0.58 -12.75
C HIS A 187 10.30 0.47 -13.91
N GLY A 188 9.08 0.99 -13.79
CA GLY A 188 8.17 1.07 -14.94
C GLY A 188 6.68 1.00 -14.63
N ARG A 189 6.28 0.82 -13.35
CA ARG A 189 4.87 0.81 -12.93
C ARG A 189 4.02 -0.18 -13.74
N ASN A 190 3.12 0.37 -14.59
CA ASN A 190 2.21 -0.41 -15.42
C ASN A 190 2.75 -0.68 -16.83
N ALA A 191 3.93 -0.16 -17.18
CA ALA A 191 4.54 -0.30 -18.51
C ALA A 191 5.43 -1.54 -18.65
N ILE A 192 5.71 -2.27 -17.57
CA ILE A 192 6.51 -3.50 -17.59
C ILE A 192 5.62 -4.75 -17.55
N SER A 193 6.14 -5.86 -18.08
CA SER A 193 5.47 -7.17 -18.07
C SER A 193 5.20 -7.69 -16.65
N TRP A 194 4.36 -8.72 -16.52
CA TRP A 194 4.16 -9.39 -15.22
C TRP A 194 5.43 -10.09 -14.74
N GLU A 195 6.18 -10.70 -15.68
CA GLU A 195 7.44 -11.39 -15.43
C GLU A 195 8.48 -10.42 -14.85
N ASP A 196 8.70 -9.27 -15.52
CA ASP A 196 9.62 -8.23 -15.04
C ASP A 196 9.22 -7.72 -13.64
N LYS A 197 7.91 -7.53 -13.40
CA LYS A 197 7.41 -7.12 -12.08
C LYS A 197 7.79 -8.09 -10.99
N PHE A 198 7.59 -9.39 -11.23
CA PHE A 198 7.93 -10.42 -10.25
C PHE A 198 9.43 -10.55 -10.07
N GLU A 199 10.22 -10.39 -11.15
CA GLU A 199 11.68 -10.37 -11.05
C GLU A 199 12.17 -9.21 -10.17
N TRP A 200 11.65 -8.00 -10.37
CA TRP A 200 11.97 -6.85 -9.52
C TRP A 200 11.50 -7.06 -8.07
N ASP A 201 10.33 -7.65 -7.86
CA ASP A 201 9.83 -7.93 -6.52
C ASP A 201 10.72 -8.95 -5.78
N VAL A 202 11.14 -10.03 -6.44
CA VAL A 202 12.05 -11.03 -5.86
C VAL A 202 13.44 -10.46 -5.65
N LYS A 203 13.95 -9.69 -6.60
CA LYS A 203 15.24 -8.98 -6.44
C LYS A 203 15.24 -8.05 -5.23
N TYR A 204 14.12 -7.39 -4.94
CA TYR A 204 13.98 -6.61 -3.72
C TYR A 204 14.04 -7.50 -2.48
N VAL A 205 13.33 -8.62 -2.46
CA VAL A 205 13.33 -9.58 -1.34
C VAL A 205 14.75 -10.06 -1.03
N ASP A 206 15.54 -10.35 -2.06
CA ASP A 206 16.92 -10.83 -1.92
C ASP A 206 17.91 -9.76 -1.44
N HIS A 207 17.62 -8.46 -1.64
CA HIS A 207 18.58 -7.38 -1.43
C HIS A 207 17.97 -6.20 -0.64
N ILE A 208 17.35 -6.49 0.52
CA ILE A 208 16.78 -5.45 1.39
C ILE A 208 17.90 -4.76 2.17
N THR A 209 18.08 -3.46 1.93
CA THR A 209 19.08 -2.64 2.62
C THR A 209 18.51 -1.27 2.98
N PHE A 210 19.07 -0.64 4.03
CA PHE A 210 18.69 0.72 4.45
C PHE A 210 18.82 1.72 3.30
N LEU A 211 19.97 1.76 2.63
CA LEU A 211 20.19 2.68 1.52
C LEU A 211 19.33 2.36 0.30
N GLY A 212 19.06 1.06 0.05
CA GLY A 212 18.16 0.61 -1.01
C GLY A 212 16.74 1.12 -0.80
N ASP A 213 16.20 1.00 0.41
CA ASP A 213 14.86 1.51 0.74
C ASP A 213 14.77 3.02 0.57
N TRP A 214 15.73 3.79 1.07
CA TRP A 214 15.76 5.24 0.87
C TRP A 214 15.89 5.64 -0.59
N LYS A 215 16.71 4.93 -1.36
CA LYS A 215 16.81 5.16 -2.82
C LYS A 215 15.45 4.96 -3.49
N ILE A 216 14.74 3.87 -3.19
CA ILE A 216 13.41 3.61 -3.74
C ILE A 216 12.40 4.71 -3.34
N ILE A 217 12.46 5.20 -2.09
CA ILE A 217 11.61 6.30 -1.63
C ILE A 217 11.88 7.58 -2.46
N PHE A 218 13.15 7.96 -2.66
CA PHE A 218 13.52 9.13 -3.46
C PHE A 218 13.13 8.98 -4.93
N ASP A 219 13.37 7.80 -5.51
CA ASP A 219 12.98 7.50 -6.89
C ASP A 219 11.45 7.57 -7.05
N THR A 220 10.69 7.12 -6.05
CA THR A 220 9.22 7.23 -6.03
C THR A 220 8.76 8.69 -6.06
N VAL A 221 9.31 9.53 -5.19
CA VAL A 221 8.97 10.96 -5.16
C VAL A 221 9.27 11.61 -6.51
N ARG A 222 10.43 11.31 -7.09
CA ARG A 222 10.82 11.81 -8.42
C ARG A 222 9.83 11.37 -9.51
N THR A 223 9.46 10.08 -9.53
CA THR A 223 8.54 9.50 -10.52
C THR A 223 7.13 10.10 -10.40
N VAL A 224 6.65 10.31 -9.17
CA VAL A 224 5.34 10.95 -8.92
C VAL A 224 5.35 12.41 -9.40
N LEU A 225 6.40 13.17 -9.11
CA LEU A 225 6.53 14.57 -9.52
C LEU A 225 6.62 14.71 -11.04
N LYS A 226 7.31 13.79 -11.72
CA LYS A 226 7.44 13.81 -13.19
C LYS A 226 6.20 13.27 -13.91
N LYS A 227 5.25 12.64 -13.20
CA LYS A 227 4.08 11.97 -13.77
C LYS A 227 4.42 10.89 -14.80
N GLU A 228 5.58 10.25 -14.68
CA GLU A 228 6.03 9.18 -15.57
C GLU A 228 5.27 7.88 -15.29
N GLY A 229 4.91 7.13 -16.35
CA GLY A 229 4.34 5.78 -16.27
C GLY A 229 2.90 5.68 -15.73
N ILE A 230 2.10 6.76 -15.80
CA ILE A 230 0.71 6.78 -15.29
C ILE A 230 -0.25 6.03 -16.23
N ASN A 231 0.05 5.97 -17.52
CA ASN A 231 -0.81 5.31 -18.52
C ASN A 231 -0.13 4.06 -19.09
N SER A 232 -0.82 2.91 -19.06
CA SER A 232 -0.73 1.97 -20.17
C SER A 232 -1.49 2.62 -21.33
N GLU A 233 -0.93 2.69 -22.51
CA GLU A 233 -1.52 3.39 -23.66
C GLU A 233 -2.91 2.83 -24.08
N THR A 234 -3.34 1.71 -23.53
CA THR A 234 -4.52 0.95 -24.00
C THR A 234 -5.59 0.66 -22.95
N CYS A 235 -5.32 0.71 -21.64
CA CYS A 235 -6.32 0.35 -20.63
C CYS A 235 -6.25 1.21 -19.36
N ALA A 236 -7.42 1.52 -18.77
CA ALA A 236 -7.55 2.21 -17.47
C ALA A 236 -6.98 1.38 -16.30
N THR A 237 -6.76 0.08 -16.51
CA THR A 237 -6.16 -0.88 -15.58
C THR A 237 -5.28 -1.85 -16.37
N MET A 238 -4.16 -2.26 -15.77
CA MET A 238 -3.29 -3.30 -16.34
C MET A 238 -4.10 -4.60 -16.57
N GLU A 239 -3.77 -5.34 -17.65
CA GLU A 239 -4.35 -6.66 -17.90
C GLU A 239 -4.17 -7.59 -16.69
N ALA A 240 -5.16 -8.44 -16.48
CA ALA A 240 -5.12 -9.36 -15.35
C ALA A 240 -4.00 -10.40 -15.52
N PHE A 241 -3.30 -10.70 -14.42
CA PHE A 241 -2.36 -11.81 -14.42
C PHE A 241 -3.14 -13.14 -14.53
N THR A 242 -2.77 -13.96 -15.50
CA THR A 242 -3.41 -15.26 -15.81
C THR A 242 -2.51 -16.46 -15.53
N GLY A 243 -1.36 -16.22 -14.90
CA GLY A 243 -0.30 -17.22 -14.72
C GLY A 243 0.83 -17.05 -15.73
N THR A 244 2.00 -17.55 -15.39
CA THR A 244 3.14 -17.62 -16.32
C THR A 244 3.04 -18.91 -17.11
N PRO A 245 3.03 -18.89 -18.45
CA PRO A 245 3.08 -20.12 -19.25
C PRO A 245 4.27 -20.97 -18.81
N GLU A 246 4.06 -22.27 -18.61
CA GLU A 246 5.19 -23.19 -18.44
C GLU A 246 6.10 -23.06 -19.66
N LYS A 247 7.38 -22.77 -19.43
CA LYS A 247 8.37 -22.85 -20.51
C LYS A 247 8.51 -24.32 -20.88
N LEU A 248 7.92 -24.68 -22.03
CA LEU A 248 8.09 -25.98 -22.69
C LEU A 248 9.58 -26.21 -23.00
#